data_8e28fb418ea28253bec19b17a8beba34
#
_entry.id   8e28fb418ea28253bec19b17a8beba34
#
_cell.length_a   1.000
_cell.length_b   1.000
_cell.length_c   1.000
_cell.angle_alpha   90.00
_cell.angle_beta   90.00
_cell.angle_gamma   90.00
#
_symmetry.space_group_name_H-M   'P 1'
#
loop_
_entity.id
_entity.type
_entity.pdbx_description
1 polymer ?
#
loop_
_entity_poly.entity_id
_entity_poly.type
_entity_poly.pdbx_seq_one_letter_code
_entity_poly.pdbx_strand_id
1 'polypeptide(L)'
;DGVRVKDGERLTLSFLEYSPAFDRIVNPYIENLALIGVEATLDRVDMSQYVERERSGDFDMTNHGFSMGLEPGSGLKQWFDSTTADDSSRNLMRLRSPAVDRLLPLAIDATTLEEMTTAVHALDRVLRSMQFWVPQWYKPSDTVAYYNFLRHPQEMPPFATGELDFWWYDSEAAEELRAAGALR
;
A
#
# COMPACT_ATOMS: atom_id res chain seq x y z
N ASP A 1 10.82 34.77 -2.35
CA ASP A 1 10.81 33.64 -1.43
C ASP A 1 11.12 32.30 -2.13
N GLY A 2 11.25 32.26 -3.47
CA GLY A 2 11.62 31.09 -4.23
C GLY A 2 10.49 30.12 -4.57
N VAL A 3 9.26 30.36 -4.12
CA VAL A 3 8.11 29.50 -4.43
C VAL A 3 7.66 29.73 -5.87
N ARG A 4 7.37 28.64 -6.57
CA ARG A 4 6.84 28.67 -7.94
C ARG A 4 5.43 29.25 -7.95
N VAL A 5 5.17 30.12 -8.92
CA VAL A 5 3.89 30.78 -9.11
C VAL A 5 3.44 30.60 -10.54
N LYS A 6 2.16 30.30 -10.74
CA LYS A 6 1.50 30.27 -12.03
C LYS A 6 0.18 31.04 -11.93
N ASP A 7 -0.01 31.99 -12.84
CA ASP A 7 -1.22 32.85 -12.90
C ASP A 7 -1.57 33.56 -11.57
N GLY A 8 -0.53 33.89 -10.78
CA GLY A 8 -0.65 34.52 -9.45
C GLY A 8 -0.84 33.55 -8.29
N GLU A 9 -1.04 32.28 -8.56
CA GLU A 9 -1.21 31.24 -7.54
C GLU A 9 0.10 30.55 -7.21
N ARG A 10 0.37 30.36 -5.92
CA ARG A 10 1.57 29.66 -5.40
C ARG A 10 1.39 28.15 -5.53
N LEU A 11 2.46 27.44 -5.83
CA LEU A 11 2.46 25.99 -5.80
C LEU A 11 2.59 25.50 -4.35
N THR A 12 1.45 25.18 -3.76
CA THR A 12 1.33 24.68 -2.39
C THR A 12 0.86 23.24 -2.39
N LEU A 13 1.32 22.43 -1.44
CA LEU A 13 0.87 21.05 -1.21
C LEU A 13 0.70 20.81 0.28
N SER A 14 -0.30 20.02 0.67
CA SER A 14 -0.48 19.54 2.03
C SER A 14 -0.31 18.02 2.11
N PHE A 15 0.45 17.55 3.11
CA PHE A 15 0.54 16.14 3.46
C PHE A 15 -0.44 15.83 4.58
N LEU A 16 -1.48 15.09 4.29
CA LEU A 16 -2.38 14.56 5.29
C LEU A 16 -1.72 13.38 6.01
N GLU A 17 -1.59 13.45 7.33
CA GLU A 17 -0.95 12.41 8.12
C GLU A 17 -1.52 12.35 9.55
N TYR A 18 -1.69 11.14 10.09
CA TYR A 18 -2.14 10.94 11.47
C TYR A 18 -1.04 10.41 12.39
N SER A 19 -0.06 9.69 11.85
CA SER A 19 0.96 9.00 12.63
C SER A 19 2.26 9.80 12.75
N PRO A 20 2.73 10.14 13.97
CA PRO A 20 4.03 10.80 14.15
C PRO A 20 5.22 9.98 13.63
N ALA A 21 5.05 8.68 13.43
CA ALA A 21 6.12 7.82 12.90
C ALA A 21 6.59 8.22 11.50
N PHE A 22 5.72 8.88 10.72
CA PHE A 22 6.04 9.34 9.37
C PHE A 22 6.70 10.72 9.32
N ASP A 23 6.77 11.47 10.42
CA ASP A 23 7.39 12.81 10.47
C ASP A 23 8.83 12.79 9.96
N ARG A 24 9.59 11.77 10.36
CA ARG A 24 10.99 11.57 9.94
C ARG A 24 11.17 11.35 8.42
N ILE A 25 10.08 11.09 7.70
CA ILE A 25 10.05 10.83 6.26
C ILE A 25 9.45 12.06 5.55
N VAL A 26 8.31 12.54 6.03
CA VAL A 26 7.58 13.65 5.42
C VAL A 26 8.33 14.97 5.57
N ASN A 27 8.90 15.28 6.75
CA ASN A 27 9.59 16.55 6.96
C ASN A 27 10.80 16.74 6.04
N PRO A 28 11.75 15.78 5.90
CA PRO A 28 12.83 15.91 4.93
C PRO A 28 12.33 16.00 3.48
N TYR A 29 11.22 15.35 3.15
CA TYR A 29 10.62 15.45 1.83
C TYR A 29 10.08 16.86 1.56
N ILE A 30 9.42 17.48 2.53
CA ILE A 30 8.96 18.88 2.49
C ILE A 30 10.15 19.83 2.28
N GLU A 31 11.25 19.63 3.01
CA GLU A 31 12.49 20.41 2.83
C GLU A 31 13.05 20.29 1.41
N ASN A 32 13.04 19.08 0.84
CA ASN A 32 13.48 18.86 -0.54
C ASN A 32 12.54 19.53 -1.56
N LEU A 33 11.23 19.52 -1.33
CA LEU A 33 10.26 20.21 -2.17
C LEU A 33 10.48 21.71 -2.18
N ALA A 34 10.85 22.30 -1.05
CA ALA A 34 11.18 23.73 -0.94
C ALA A 34 12.37 24.11 -1.83
N LEU A 35 13.38 23.22 -1.99
CA LEU A 35 14.53 23.47 -2.87
C LEU A 35 14.14 23.64 -4.35
N ILE A 36 13.02 23.07 -4.76
CA ILE A 36 12.49 23.19 -6.12
C ILE A 36 11.32 24.16 -6.24
N GLY A 37 11.09 24.94 -5.18
CA GLY A 37 10.07 26.00 -5.17
C GLY A 37 8.64 25.51 -4.93
N VAL A 38 8.45 24.38 -4.27
CA VAL A 38 7.14 23.88 -3.83
C VAL A 38 6.99 24.20 -2.34
N GLU A 39 5.93 24.88 -1.97
CA GLU A 39 5.57 25.16 -0.58
C GLU A 39 4.72 24.01 -0.05
N ALA A 40 5.31 23.12 0.72
CA ALA A 40 4.61 21.98 1.28
C ALA A 40 4.47 22.07 2.81
N THR A 41 3.37 21.55 3.34
CA THR A 41 3.07 21.53 4.77
C THR A 41 2.62 20.15 5.23
N LEU A 42 2.89 19.83 6.51
CA LEU A 42 2.37 18.63 7.15
C LEU A 42 1.07 18.98 7.89
N ASP A 43 -0.04 18.43 7.44
CA ASP A 43 -1.35 18.58 8.05
C ASP A 43 -1.62 17.36 8.96
N ARG A 44 -1.37 17.55 10.26
CA ARG A 44 -1.52 16.53 11.28
C ARG A 44 -2.94 16.52 11.82
N VAL A 45 -3.62 15.38 11.65
CA VAL A 45 -4.99 15.17 12.13
C VAL A 45 -5.07 13.93 13.03
N ASP A 46 -6.18 13.75 13.73
CA ASP A 46 -6.48 12.49 14.40
C ASP A 46 -6.92 11.41 13.40
N MET A 47 -6.95 10.13 13.85
CA MET A 47 -7.28 8.99 12.99
C MET A 47 -8.69 9.10 12.37
N SER A 48 -9.67 9.65 13.08
CA SER A 48 -11.04 9.75 12.58
C SER A 48 -11.13 10.77 11.44
N GLN A 49 -10.51 11.92 11.62
CA GLN A 49 -10.40 12.96 10.58
C GLN A 49 -9.57 12.46 9.40
N TYR A 50 -8.48 11.73 9.64
CA TYR A 50 -7.67 11.14 8.60
C TYR A 50 -8.51 10.23 7.68
N VAL A 51 -9.25 9.29 8.27
CA VAL A 51 -10.08 8.34 7.51
C VAL A 51 -11.21 9.06 6.76
N GLU A 52 -11.82 10.08 7.34
CA GLU A 52 -12.87 10.87 6.69
C GLU A 52 -12.32 11.63 5.48
N ARG A 53 -11.20 12.31 5.64
CA ARG A 53 -10.55 13.08 4.58
C ARG A 53 -9.97 12.20 3.49
N GLU A 54 -9.40 11.06 3.86
CA GLU A 54 -8.93 10.05 2.89
C GLU A 54 -10.10 9.55 2.02
N ARG A 55 -11.25 9.25 2.62
CA ARG A 55 -12.46 8.80 1.90
C ARG A 55 -13.07 9.88 1.01
N SER A 56 -13.12 11.11 1.49
CA SER A 56 -13.63 12.24 0.71
C SER A 56 -12.67 12.74 -0.35
N GLY A 57 -11.37 12.35 -0.27
CA GLY A 57 -10.31 12.84 -1.16
C GLY A 57 -9.88 14.28 -0.84
N ASP A 58 -10.07 14.72 0.41
CA ASP A 58 -9.68 16.04 0.89
C ASP A 58 -8.20 16.04 1.35
N PHE A 59 -7.30 15.88 0.39
CA PHE A 59 -5.85 15.93 0.60
C PHE A 59 -5.12 16.10 -0.74
N ASP A 60 -3.91 16.67 -0.72
CA ASP A 60 -3.02 16.68 -1.87
C ASP A 60 -2.13 15.44 -1.89
N MET A 61 -1.56 15.09 -0.76
CA MET A 61 -0.69 13.93 -0.58
C MET A 61 -0.98 13.24 0.76
N THR A 62 -0.83 11.91 0.77
CA THR A 62 -0.89 11.11 2.00
C THR A 62 0.03 9.89 1.88
N ASN A 63 0.44 9.33 3.02
CA ASN A 63 1.16 8.07 3.06
C ASN A 63 0.16 6.92 3.11
N HIS A 64 0.32 5.96 2.22
CA HIS A 64 -0.56 4.79 2.19
C HIS A 64 0.23 3.52 1.91
N GLY A 65 -0.19 2.41 2.52
CA GLY A 65 0.33 1.08 2.24
C GLY A 65 -0.44 0.42 1.11
N PHE A 66 0.28 -0.04 0.09
CA PHE A 66 -0.28 -0.81 -0.99
C PHE A 66 0.11 -2.28 -0.83
N SER A 67 -0.88 -3.16 -0.80
CA SER A 67 -0.67 -4.60 -0.77
C SER A 67 -1.62 -5.28 -1.74
N MET A 68 -1.09 -6.22 -2.50
CA MET A 68 -1.86 -6.99 -3.48
C MET A 68 -1.39 -8.45 -3.45
N GLY A 69 -2.30 -9.38 -3.71
CA GLY A 69 -1.95 -10.78 -3.90
C GLY A 69 -1.17 -11.02 -5.18
N LEU A 70 -0.67 -12.24 -5.34
CA LEU A 70 0.09 -12.65 -6.52
C LEU A 70 -0.78 -12.79 -7.78
N GLU A 71 -2.07 -13.01 -7.59
CA GLU A 71 -3.03 -13.08 -8.68
C GLU A 71 -3.85 -11.80 -8.76
N PRO A 72 -3.92 -11.16 -9.93
CA PRO A 72 -4.80 -10.03 -10.14
C PRO A 72 -6.25 -10.51 -10.09
N GLY A 73 -6.95 -10.10 -9.07
CA GLY A 73 -8.37 -10.38 -8.92
C GLY A 73 -9.21 -9.11 -9.03
N SER A 74 -10.47 -9.20 -8.62
CA SER A 74 -11.40 -8.04 -8.54
C SER A 74 -10.84 -6.89 -7.69
N GLY A 75 -9.84 -7.13 -6.85
CA GLY A 75 -9.11 -6.10 -6.12
C GLY A 75 -8.46 -5.05 -7.02
N LEU A 76 -7.99 -5.42 -8.21
CA LEU A 76 -7.47 -4.45 -9.19
C LEU A 76 -8.48 -3.37 -9.56
N LYS A 77 -9.76 -3.74 -9.72
CA LYS A 77 -10.83 -2.77 -9.99
C LYS A 77 -11.00 -1.78 -8.86
N GLN A 78 -10.94 -2.24 -7.62
CA GLN A 78 -11.09 -1.36 -6.46
C GLN A 78 -10.00 -0.28 -6.39
N TRP A 79 -8.78 -0.60 -6.87
CA TRP A 79 -7.66 0.33 -6.85
C TRP A 79 -7.62 1.26 -8.05
N PHE A 80 -8.02 0.81 -9.25
CA PHE A 80 -7.65 1.50 -10.48
C PHE A 80 -8.80 1.75 -11.46
N ASP A 81 -9.99 1.16 -11.27
CA ASP A 81 -11.12 1.34 -12.17
C ASP A 81 -11.74 2.74 -12.01
N SER A 82 -12.03 3.40 -13.13
CA SER A 82 -12.63 4.74 -13.14
C SER A 82 -13.96 4.82 -12.39
N THR A 83 -14.73 3.72 -12.32
CA THR A 83 -16.00 3.66 -11.60
C THR A 83 -15.85 3.73 -10.08
N THR A 84 -14.65 3.48 -9.56
CA THR A 84 -14.36 3.53 -8.13
C THR A 84 -13.72 4.85 -7.69
N ALA A 85 -13.53 5.78 -8.61
CA ALA A 85 -12.80 7.01 -8.33
C ALA A 85 -13.46 7.92 -7.28
N ASP A 86 -14.78 7.87 -7.13
CA ASP A 86 -15.51 8.73 -6.19
C ASP A 86 -15.88 8.05 -4.88
N ASP A 87 -15.90 6.71 -4.85
CA ASP A 87 -16.56 5.97 -3.78
C ASP A 87 -15.73 4.80 -3.21
N SER A 88 -14.44 4.73 -3.54
CA SER A 88 -13.54 3.69 -3.04
C SER A 88 -12.54 4.22 -2.03
N SER A 89 -12.40 3.52 -0.92
CA SER A 89 -11.30 3.72 0.03
C SER A 89 -9.94 3.21 -0.49
N ARG A 90 -9.88 2.65 -1.69
CA ARG A 90 -8.65 2.12 -2.30
C ARG A 90 -8.16 2.96 -3.46
N ASN A 91 -9.06 3.49 -4.32
CA ASN A 91 -8.69 4.41 -5.41
C ASN A 91 -8.49 5.84 -4.87
N LEU A 92 -7.52 5.99 -3.98
CA LEU A 92 -7.22 7.27 -3.32
C LEU A 92 -6.73 8.33 -4.30
N MET A 93 -6.12 7.91 -5.42
CA MET A 93 -5.68 8.79 -6.50
C MET A 93 -6.83 9.38 -7.32
N ARG A 94 -8.07 8.93 -7.07
CA ARG A 94 -9.23 9.30 -7.89
C ARG A 94 -8.99 9.05 -9.38
N LEU A 95 -8.28 7.94 -9.66
CA LEU A 95 -7.84 7.60 -11.00
C LEU A 95 -9.01 7.41 -11.95
N ARG A 96 -8.94 8.07 -13.10
CA ARG A 96 -9.85 7.89 -14.22
C ARG A 96 -9.02 7.79 -15.49
N SER A 97 -9.00 6.61 -16.08
CA SER A 97 -8.20 6.39 -17.28
C SER A 97 -8.85 5.35 -18.19
N PRO A 98 -9.33 5.74 -19.38
CA PRO A 98 -9.86 4.79 -20.34
C PRO A 98 -8.87 3.72 -20.78
N ALA A 99 -7.57 3.97 -20.69
CA ALA A 99 -6.54 2.99 -20.99
C ALA A 99 -6.46 1.93 -19.88
N VAL A 100 -6.50 2.36 -18.61
CA VAL A 100 -6.54 1.45 -17.45
C VAL A 100 -7.82 0.62 -17.46
N ASP A 101 -8.98 1.25 -17.68
CA ASP A 101 -10.28 0.58 -17.71
C ASP A 101 -10.36 -0.54 -18.77
N ARG A 102 -9.64 -0.38 -19.90
CA ARG A 102 -9.54 -1.42 -20.94
C ARG A 102 -8.56 -2.54 -20.58
N LEU A 103 -7.52 -2.26 -19.83
CA LEU A 103 -6.50 -3.24 -19.46
C LEU A 103 -6.92 -4.10 -18.26
N LEU A 104 -7.73 -3.55 -17.35
CA LEU A 104 -8.19 -4.27 -16.15
C LEU A 104 -8.89 -5.58 -16.48
N PRO A 105 -9.92 -5.65 -17.36
CA PRO A 105 -10.56 -6.90 -17.71
C PRO A 105 -9.58 -7.90 -18.34
N LEU A 106 -8.65 -7.44 -19.17
CA LEU A 106 -7.65 -8.32 -19.81
C LEU A 106 -6.73 -8.99 -18.78
N ALA A 107 -6.43 -8.32 -17.67
CA ALA A 107 -5.63 -8.90 -16.61
C ALA A 107 -6.46 -9.81 -15.67
N ILE A 108 -7.71 -9.44 -15.39
CA ILE A 108 -8.57 -10.14 -14.41
C ILE A 108 -9.18 -11.40 -15.01
N ASP A 109 -9.61 -11.32 -16.26
CA ASP A 109 -10.32 -12.40 -16.97
C ASP A 109 -9.38 -13.28 -17.82
N ALA A 110 -8.07 -13.09 -17.71
CA ALA A 110 -7.06 -13.88 -18.41
C ALA A 110 -7.21 -15.38 -18.08
N THR A 111 -7.13 -16.20 -19.09
CA THR A 111 -7.28 -17.67 -18.94
C THR A 111 -5.94 -18.41 -18.85
N THR A 112 -4.86 -17.73 -19.19
CA THR A 112 -3.49 -18.26 -19.12
C THR A 112 -2.57 -17.29 -18.36
N LEU A 113 -1.50 -17.83 -17.77
CA LEU A 113 -0.47 -17.04 -17.11
C LEU A 113 0.21 -16.06 -18.07
N GLU A 114 0.38 -16.43 -19.32
CA GLU A 114 1.00 -15.59 -20.35
C GLU A 114 0.13 -14.37 -20.68
N GLU A 115 -1.17 -14.58 -20.91
CA GLU A 115 -2.14 -13.50 -21.13
C GLU A 115 -2.19 -12.55 -19.94
N MET A 116 -2.32 -13.10 -18.73
CA MET A 116 -2.34 -12.33 -17.49
C MET A 116 -1.07 -11.49 -17.33
N THR A 117 0.10 -12.11 -17.47
CA THR A 117 1.38 -11.42 -17.33
C THR A 117 1.53 -10.30 -18.35
N THR A 118 1.13 -10.53 -19.59
CA THR A 118 1.18 -9.54 -20.66
C THR A 118 0.28 -8.34 -20.34
N ALA A 119 -0.95 -8.58 -19.90
CA ALA A 119 -1.91 -7.55 -19.54
C ALA A 119 -1.44 -6.75 -18.30
N VAL A 120 -0.94 -7.43 -17.26
CA VAL A 120 -0.41 -6.80 -16.05
C VAL A 120 0.81 -5.93 -16.36
N HIS A 121 1.73 -6.39 -17.21
CA HIS A 121 2.88 -5.59 -17.64
C HIS A 121 2.44 -4.33 -18.41
N ALA A 122 1.43 -4.43 -19.26
CA ALA A 122 0.88 -3.28 -19.96
C ALA A 122 0.24 -2.29 -18.97
N LEU A 123 -0.57 -2.80 -18.04
CA LEU A 123 -1.19 -2.02 -16.99
C LEU A 123 -0.16 -1.28 -16.11
N ASP A 124 0.88 -1.99 -15.65
CA ASP A 124 1.97 -1.42 -14.84
C ASP A 124 2.67 -0.25 -15.57
N ARG A 125 2.95 -0.40 -16.86
CA ARG A 125 3.56 0.68 -17.67
C ARG A 125 2.67 1.91 -17.75
N VAL A 126 1.36 1.73 -17.95
CA VAL A 126 0.41 2.83 -18.00
C VAL A 126 0.34 3.52 -16.64
N LEU A 127 0.17 2.77 -15.55
CA LEU A 127 0.11 3.31 -14.19
C LEU A 127 1.38 4.08 -13.81
N ARG A 128 2.56 3.54 -14.11
CA ARG A 128 3.85 4.21 -13.87
C ARG A 128 3.97 5.52 -14.66
N SER A 129 3.45 5.58 -15.89
CA SER A 129 3.52 6.79 -16.70
C SER A 129 2.68 7.95 -16.13
N MET A 130 1.72 7.66 -15.26
CA MET A 130 0.85 8.67 -14.64
C MET A 130 1.48 9.35 -13.42
N GLN A 131 2.52 8.76 -12.83
CA GLN A 131 3.33 9.34 -11.74
C GLN A 131 2.54 9.82 -10.52
N PHE A 132 1.41 9.21 -10.20
CA PHE A 132 0.60 9.57 -9.04
C PHE A 132 1.13 8.98 -7.72
N TRP A 133 2.07 8.05 -7.76
CA TRP A 133 2.75 7.50 -6.60
C TRP A 133 4.20 7.90 -6.53
N VAL A 134 4.65 8.21 -5.32
CA VAL A 134 6.06 8.32 -4.95
C VAL A 134 6.42 7.07 -4.17
N PRO A 135 7.05 6.05 -4.79
CA PRO A 135 7.44 4.83 -4.09
C PRO A 135 8.44 5.14 -2.98
N GLN A 136 8.18 4.64 -1.78
CA GLN A 136 9.07 4.84 -0.63
C GLN A 136 9.91 3.59 -0.38
N TRP A 137 9.34 2.58 0.25
CA TRP A 137 10.00 1.30 0.55
C TRP A 137 8.99 0.16 0.54
N TYR A 138 9.49 -1.04 0.52
CA TYR A 138 8.74 -2.24 0.81
C TYR A 138 9.46 -3.07 1.88
N LYS A 139 8.73 -3.88 2.61
CA LYS A 139 9.29 -4.83 3.56
C LYS A 139 9.34 -6.21 2.89
N PRO A 140 10.54 -6.76 2.63
CA PRO A 140 10.69 -8.03 1.91
C PRO A 140 10.50 -9.27 2.79
N SER A 141 10.23 -9.07 4.09
CA SER A 141 10.11 -10.17 5.05
C SER A 141 9.02 -9.87 6.08
N ASP A 142 8.32 -10.90 6.50
CA ASP A 142 7.42 -10.84 7.64
C ASP A 142 8.17 -11.19 8.92
N THR A 143 7.87 -10.46 10.00
CA THR A 143 8.41 -10.76 11.32
C THR A 143 7.33 -11.46 12.12
N VAL A 144 7.54 -12.74 12.40
CA VAL A 144 6.56 -13.57 13.10
C VAL A 144 7.11 -13.94 14.47
N ALA A 145 6.32 -13.73 15.51
CA ALA A 145 6.58 -14.23 16.86
C ALA A 145 5.56 -15.32 17.17
N TYR A 146 6.04 -16.48 17.60
CA TYR A 146 5.18 -17.63 17.88
C TYR A 146 5.72 -18.45 19.05
N TYR A 147 4.86 -19.24 19.65
CA TYR A 147 5.25 -20.18 20.68
C TYR A 147 6.01 -21.36 20.10
N ASN A 148 7.03 -21.85 20.81
CA ASN A 148 7.87 -22.94 20.34
C ASN A 148 7.16 -24.27 20.10
N PHE A 149 5.94 -24.44 20.56
CA PHE A 149 5.08 -25.60 20.27
C PHE A 149 4.34 -25.50 18.91
N LEU A 150 4.41 -24.35 18.24
CA LEU A 150 3.96 -24.23 16.86
C LEU A 150 5.16 -24.49 15.94
N ARG A 151 5.01 -25.50 15.10
CA ARG A 151 6.04 -25.93 14.17
C ARG A 151 5.63 -25.62 12.74
N HIS A 152 6.62 -25.46 11.89
CA HIS A 152 6.41 -25.24 10.45
C HIS A 152 7.51 -25.96 9.67
N PRO A 153 7.35 -26.19 8.36
CA PRO A 153 8.41 -26.70 7.51
C PRO A 153 9.66 -25.82 7.58
N GLN A 154 10.81 -26.42 7.44
CA GLN A 154 12.07 -25.67 7.42
C GLN A 154 12.15 -24.75 6.18
N GLU A 155 11.63 -25.23 5.04
CA GLU A 155 11.50 -24.47 3.83
C GLU A 155 10.00 -24.22 3.56
N MET A 156 9.62 -22.96 3.59
CA MET A 156 8.25 -22.54 3.28
C MET A 156 8.07 -22.30 1.79
N PRO A 157 6.87 -22.49 1.26
CA PRO A 157 6.57 -22.10 -0.12
C PRO A 157 6.89 -20.61 -0.34
N PRO A 158 7.37 -20.22 -1.53
CA PRO A 158 7.60 -18.83 -1.86
C PRO A 158 6.35 -17.97 -1.62
N PHE A 159 6.54 -16.80 -1.07
CA PHE A 159 5.50 -15.78 -0.86
C PHE A 159 4.36 -16.16 0.12
N ALA A 160 4.57 -17.16 0.96
CA ALA A 160 3.59 -17.57 1.97
C ALA A 160 4.20 -17.54 3.38
N THR A 161 3.52 -16.92 4.33
CA THR A 161 3.77 -17.13 5.77
C THR A 161 3.20 -18.45 6.25
N GLY A 162 2.06 -18.85 5.66
CA GLY A 162 1.49 -20.19 5.69
C GLY A 162 1.08 -20.70 7.06
N GLU A 163 0.87 -19.81 8.03
CA GLU A 163 0.56 -20.18 9.42
C GLU A 163 -0.76 -20.95 9.55
N LEU A 164 -1.70 -20.76 8.63
CA LEU A 164 -2.96 -21.49 8.62
C LEU A 164 -2.92 -22.78 7.78
N ASP A 165 -1.94 -22.91 6.87
CA ASP A 165 -1.90 -23.99 5.89
C ASP A 165 -0.80 -25.01 6.19
N PHE A 166 0.35 -24.57 6.69
CA PHE A 166 1.57 -25.37 6.80
C PHE A 166 2.10 -25.53 8.21
N TRP A 167 1.55 -24.82 9.19
CA TRP A 167 1.98 -24.90 10.57
C TRP A 167 1.17 -25.97 11.32
N TRP A 168 1.80 -26.60 12.30
CA TRP A 168 1.11 -27.60 13.15
C TRP A 168 1.46 -27.43 14.62
N TYR A 169 0.60 -27.97 15.45
CA TYR A 169 0.75 -28.01 16.88
C TYR A 169 1.60 -29.21 17.28
N ASP A 170 2.67 -28.98 18.05
CA ASP A 170 3.53 -29.98 18.65
C ASP A 170 3.11 -30.17 20.12
N SER A 171 2.40 -31.26 20.41
CA SER A 171 1.87 -31.53 21.74
C SER A 171 2.94 -31.81 22.78
N GLU A 172 4.04 -32.45 22.38
CA GLU A 172 5.16 -32.79 23.28
C GLU A 172 5.87 -31.49 23.73
N ALA A 173 6.19 -30.62 22.79
CA ALA A 173 6.78 -29.30 23.08
C ALA A 173 5.83 -28.42 23.92
N ALA A 174 4.52 -28.53 23.72
CA ALA A 174 3.54 -27.79 24.52
C ALA A 174 3.49 -28.30 25.98
N GLU A 175 3.59 -29.61 26.19
CA GLU A 175 3.65 -30.21 27.53
C GLU A 175 4.94 -29.84 28.27
N GLU A 176 6.07 -29.83 27.60
CA GLU A 176 7.34 -29.36 28.16
C GLU A 176 7.23 -27.90 28.63
N LEU A 177 6.63 -27.02 27.83
CA LEU A 177 6.43 -25.62 28.20
C LEU A 177 5.47 -25.44 29.37
N ARG A 178 4.42 -26.28 29.47
CA ARG A 178 3.52 -26.30 30.65
C ARG A 178 4.25 -26.76 31.90
N ALA A 179 5.02 -27.84 31.81
CA ALA A 179 5.82 -28.35 32.91
C ALA A 179 6.87 -27.33 33.41
N ALA A 180 7.43 -26.52 32.50
CA ALA A 180 8.33 -25.42 32.81
C ALA A 180 7.61 -24.13 33.31
N GLY A 181 6.29 -24.13 33.40
CA GLY A 181 5.52 -22.95 33.80
C GLY A 181 5.50 -21.78 32.77
N ALA A 182 5.97 -22.02 31.55
CA ALA A 182 6.03 -21.04 30.49
C ALA A 182 4.72 -20.96 29.67
N LEU A 183 3.84 -21.93 29.82
CA LEU A 183 2.51 -21.96 29.19
C LEU A 183 1.45 -22.26 30.28
N ARG A 184 0.37 -21.48 30.29
CA ARG A 184 -0.77 -21.66 31.18
C ARG A 184 -1.89 -22.46 30.52
#